data_9877968758c3ad37e2be6281311905db
#
_entry.id   9877968758c3ad37e2be6281311905db
#
_cell.length_a   1.000
_cell.length_b   1.000
_cell.length_c   1.000
_cell.angle_alpha   90.00
_cell.angle_beta   90.00
_cell.angle_gamma   90.00
#
_symmetry.space_group_name_H-M   'P 1'
#
loop_
_entity.id
_entity.type
_entity.pdbx_description
1 polymer ?
#
loop_
_entity_poly.entity_id
_entity_poly.type
_entity_poly.pdbx_seq_one_letter_code
_entity_poly.pdbx_strand_id
1 'polypeptide(L)'
;MKYTEVTFKLEPLNPVRDLMVDALGNEGPYDSFVETPDGLKAYVPSSLFDANWLEEQVTGLRDMAQITYSCQEMPDKNWNEEWEKQHKPVLVVDNGKPAVWVRAPFHEHRPDVEYEIEIEPKMSFGTAHHPTTYMMLSYLTEIPMDGKRVLDMGCGTAVLAILAKMRRASYVEAIDIDEWAYNNAVENAQRNGADITVRIGNADLLRHRTGTPKAFDIVIANINRNILLHDMDAYASVLENEGILLLSGFYESDSTALIQKAKEFGINPIGMKSREGWCAIQLGR
;
A
#
# COMPACT_ATOMS: atom_id res chain seq x y z
N MET A 1 22.36 -4.25 -6.13
CA MET A 1 23.22 -4.61 -4.97
C MET A 1 23.35 -6.12 -4.96
N LYS A 2 24.58 -6.67 -4.93
CA LYS A 2 24.77 -8.12 -4.88
C LYS A 2 24.54 -8.64 -3.46
N TYR A 3 23.94 -9.82 -3.35
CA TYR A 3 23.70 -10.52 -2.09
C TYR A 3 24.42 -11.85 -2.04
N THR A 4 24.80 -12.26 -0.84
CA THR A 4 25.25 -13.61 -0.55
C THR A 4 24.14 -14.34 0.22
N GLU A 5 23.66 -15.45 -0.32
CA GLU A 5 22.76 -16.38 0.35
C GLU A 5 23.57 -17.36 1.16
N VAL A 6 23.25 -17.51 2.44
CA VAL A 6 23.79 -18.55 3.32
C VAL A 6 22.64 -19.52 3.66
N THR A 7 22.77 -20.74 3.18
CA THR A 7 21.78 -21.80 3.47
C THR A 7 22.28 -22.68 4.59
N PHE A 8 21.55 -22.73 5.72
CA PHE A 8 21.84 -23.53 6.90
C PHE A 8 20.97 -24.77 6.95
N LYS A 9 21.56 -25.90 7.41
CA LYS A 9 20.86 -27.09 7.88
C LYS A 9 21.15 -27.27 9.35
N LEU A 10 20.10 -27.48 10.13
CA LEU A 10 20.13 -27.50 11.60
C LEU A 10 19.50 -28.80 12.15
N GLU A 11 20.20 -29.49 13.04
CA GLU A 11 19.67 -30.70 13.71
C GLU A 11 20.10 -30.72 15.18
N PRO A 12 19.16 -30.53 16.16
CA PRO A 12 17.73 -30.24 15.99
C PRO A 12 17.46 -28.82 15.45
N LEU A 13 16.30 -28.64 14.79
CA LEU A 13 15.91 -27.37 14.18
C LEU A 13 15.64 -26.27 15.23
N ASN A 14 14.87 -26.60 16.26
CA ASN A 14 14.51 -25.66 17.33
C ASN A 14 15.22 -26.02 18.64
N PRO A 15 15.67 -25.04 19.46
CA PRO A 15 15.50 -23.58 19.27
C PRO A 15 16.59 -22.92 18.42
N VAL A 16 17.49 -23.69 17.79
CA VAL A 16 18.72 -23.19 17.16
C VAL A 16 18.44 -22.28 15.98
N ARG A 17 17.33 -22.52 15.24
CA ARG A 17 16.93 -21.64 14.14
C ARG A 17 16.66 -20.21 14.62
N ASP A 18 15.90 -20.06 15.69
CA ASP A 18 15.54 -18.74 16.22
C ASP A 18 16.78 -18.00 16.77
N LEU A 19 17.65 -18.74 17.47
CA LEU A 19 18.93 -18.21 17.97
C LEU A 19 19.87 -17.78 16.81
N MET A 20 19.87 -18.52 15.70
CA MET A 20 20.65 -18.16 14.52
C MET A 20 20.10 -16.89 13.85
N VAL A 21 18.78 -16.75 13.76
CA VAL A 21 18.15 -15.52 13.25
C VAL A 21 18.52 -14.33 14.12
N ASP A 22 18.45 -14.47 15.44
CA ASP A 22 18.84 -13.42 16.39
C ASP A 22 20.32 -13.03 16.25
N ALA A 23 21.23 -14.02 16.22
CA ALA A 23 22.67 -13.76 16.09
C ALA A 23 23.01 -13.07 14.76
N LEU A 24 22.42 -13.52 13.67
CA LEU A 24 22.74 -12.98 12.33
C LEU A 24 22.05 -11.64 12.07
N GLY A 25 20.82 -11.44 12.56
CA GLY A 25 20.03 -10.24 12.29
C GLY A 25 20.26 -9.09 13.27
N ASN A 26 20.38 -9.39 14.59
CA ASN A 26 20.55 -8.35 15.59
C ASN A 26 22.02 -7.98 15.83
N GLU A 27 22.94 -8.92 15.69
CA GLU A 27 24.37 -8.71 15.93
C GLU A 27 25.17 -8.57 14.62
N GLY A 28 24.59 -9.00 13.48
CA GLY A 28 25.23 -9.03 12.17
C GLY A 28 24.55 -8.21 11.09
N PRO A 29 25.12 -8.21 9.89
CA PRO A 29 24.65 -7.43 8.75
C PRO A 29 23.57 -8.14 7.92
N TYR A 30 22.96 -9.22 8.40
CA TYR A 30 21.96 -9.99 7.67
C TYR A 30 20.59 -9.31 7.79
N ASP A 31 19.96 -9.03 6.69
CA ASP A 31 18.75 -8.22 6.61
C ASP A 31 17.47 -9.01 6.24
N SER A 32 17.64 -10.28 5.83
CA SER A 32 16.50 -11.08 5.37
C SER A 32 16.70 -12.57 5.66
N PHE A 33 15.61 -13.25 6.07
CA PHE A 33 15.61 -14.65 6.45
C PHE A 33 14.42 -15.39 5.84
N VAL A 34 14.65 -16.64 5.40
CA VAL A 34 13.62 -17.53 4.87
C VAL A 34 13.73 -18.89 5.59
N GLU A 35 12.68 -19.30 6.28
CA GLU A 35 12.63 -20.61 6.92
C GLU A 35 12.56 -21.73 5.88
N THR A 36 13.29 -22.82 6.14
CA THR A 36 13.25 -24.04 5.34
C THR A 36 12.88 -25.23 6.23
N PRO A 37 12.39 -26.36 5.69
CA PRO A 37 12.02 -27.52 6.49
C PRO A 37 13.16 -28.10 7.34
N ASP A 38 14.41 -27.91 6.94
CA ASP A 38 15.61 -28.46 7.58
C ASP A 38 16.58 -27.38 8.09
N GLY A 39 16.15 -26.09 8.10
CA GLY A 39 17.01 -25.00 8.57
C GLY A 39 16.48 -23.61 8.23
N LEU A 40 17.35 -22.77 7.70
CA LEU A 40 17.00 -21.44 7.22
C LEU A 40 17.94 -20.97 6.10
N LYS A 41 17.49 -20.00 5.33
CA LYS A 41 18.33 -19.19 4.43
C LYS A 41 18.44 -17.79 5.01
N ALA A 42 19.64 -17.25 5.04
CA ALA A 42 19.92 -15.88 5.46
C ALA A 42 20.60 -15.11 4.33
N TYR A 43 20.28 -13.84 4.18
CA TYR A 43 20.75 -12.99 3.10
C TYR A 43 21.52 -11.80 3.67
N VAL A 44 22.68 -11.51 3.08
CA VAL A 44 23.53 -10.41 3.47
C VAL A 44 24.05 -9.70 2.22
N PRO A 45 24.16 -8.34 2.19
CA PRO A 45 24.85 -7.66 1.12
C PRO A 45 26.27 -8.22 0.96
N SER A 46 26.66 -8.63 -0.25
CA SER A 46 27.97 -9.30 -0.48
C SER A 46 29.16 -8.45 -0.04
N SER A 47 29.00 -7.13 -0.03
CA SER A 47 30.02 -6.19 0.47
C SER A 47 30.20 -6.21 2.00
N LEU A 48 29.22 -6.77 2.74
CA LEU A 48 29.24 -6.88 4.20
C LEU A 48 29.41 -8.33 4.66
N PHE A 49 29.51 -9.28 3.72
CA PHE A 49 29.70 -10.70 4.05
C PHE A 49 31.11 -10.94 4.58
N ASP A 50 31.20 -11.47 5.81
CA ASP A 50 32.42 -11.91 6.46
C ASP A 50 32.31 -13.37 6.86
N ALA A 51 33.07 -14.24 6.20
CA ALA A 51 33.05 -15.68 6.44
C ALA A 51 33.62 -16.06 7.82
N ASN A 52 34.57 -15.29 8.36
CA ASN A 52 35.16 -15.56 9.68
C ASN A 52 34.17 -15.21 10.78
N TRP A 53 33.52 -14.05 10.67
CA TRP A 53 32.46 -13.66 11.59
C TRP A 53 31.30 -14.66 11.59
N LEU A 54 30.87 -15.12 10.41
CA LEU A 54 29.84 -16.14 10.28
C LEU A 54 30.23 -17.45 10.97
N GLU A 55 31.46 -17.93 10.77
CA GLU A 55 31.95 -19.15 11.40
C GLU A 55 32.02 -19.02 12.94
N GLU A 56 32.32 -17.84 13.47
CA GLU A 56 32.28 -17.57 14.92
C GLU A 56 30.83 -17.73 15.46
N GLN A 57 29.83 -17.16 14.78
CA GLN A 57 28.42 -17.29 15.19
C GLN A 57 27.95 -18.76 15.13
N VAL A 58 28.28 -19.46 14.06
CA VAL A 58 27.96 -20.89 13.91
C VAL A 58 28.64 -21.72 14.99
N THR A 59 29.90 -21.44 15.29
CA THR A 59 30.67 -22.18 16.32
C THR A 59 30.03 -21.99 17.70
N GLY A 60 29.52 -20.80 18.03
CA GLY A 60 28.84 -20.55 19.29
C GLY A 60 27.55 -21.37 19.50
N LEU A 61 26.96 -21.90 18.44
CA LEU A 61 25.75 -22.70 18.49
C LEU A 61 25.97 -24.21 18.27
N ARG A 62 27.19 -24.67 17.95
CA ARG A 62 27.51 -26.08 17.65
C ARG A 62 27.29 -27.01 18.83
N ASP A 63 27.36 -26.53 20.06
CA ASP A 63 27.07 -27.32 21.24
C ASP A 63 25.58 -27.70 21.39
N MET A 64 24.70 -26.93 20.67
CA MET A 64 23.26 -27.10 20.74
C MET A 64 22.69 -27.88 19.53
N ALA A 65 23.39 -27.89 18.40
CA ALA A 65 22.94 -28.58 17.18
C ALA A 65 24.08 -28.90 16.24
N GLN A 66 23.88 -29.91 15.40
CA GLN A 66 24.70 -30.11 14.23
C GLN A 66 24.32 -29.06 13.17
N ILE A 67 25.26 -28.18 12.85
CA ILE A 67 25.06 -27.09 11.91
C ILE A 67 26.00 -27.28 10.72
N THR A 68 25.38 -27.31 9.54
CA THR A 68 26.11 -27.23 8.27
C THR A 68 25.56 -26.06 7.46
N TYR A 69 26.42 -25.39 6.70
CA TYR A 69 25.98 -24.30 5.85
C TYR A 69 26.75 -24.26 4.54
N SER A 70 26.17 -23.58 3.56
CA SER A 70 26.79 -23.26 2.29
C SER A 70 26.51 -21.80 1.94
N CYS A 71 27.52 -21.14 1.37
CA CYS A 71 27.40 -19.75 0.92
C CYS A 71 27.39 -19.72 -0.61
N GLN A 72 26.47 -18.95 -1.18
CA GLN A 72 26.40 -18.73 -2.62
C GLN A 72 26.22 -17.25 -2.90
N GLU A 73 27.14 -16.67 -3.68
CA GLU A 73 26.89 -15.34 -4.22
C GLU A 73 25.69 -15.42 -5.18
N MET A 74 24.65 -14.66 -4.87
CA MET A 74 23.48 -14.58 -5.72
C MET A 74 23.88 -13.90 -7.03
N PRO A 75 23.59 -14.51 -8.18
CA PRO A 75 23.77 -13.80 -9.43
C PRO A 75 22.99 -12.47 -9.35
N ASP A 76 23.52 -11.44 -9.95
CA ASP A 76 22.83 -10.15 -10.08
C ASP A 76 21.60 -10.36 -10.98
N LYS A 77 20.64 -11.09 -10.40
CA LYS A 77 19.37 -11.37 -11.05
C LYS A 77 18.63 -10.06 -11.00
N ASN A 78 18.28 -9.54 -12.14
CA ASN A 78 17.40 -8.40 -12.22
C ASN A 78 16.01 -8.82 -11.68
N TRP A 79 15.89 -8.85 -10.35
CA TRP A 79 14.62 -9.16 -9.67
C TRP A 79 13.50 -8.24 -10.15
N ASN A 80 13.87 -7.02 -10.59
CA ASN A 80 12.94 -6.10 -11.20
C ASN A 80 12.35 -6.68 -12.49
N GLU A 81 13.16 -7.26 -13.37
CA GLU A 81 12.66 -7.81 -14.64
C GLU A 81 11.69 -8.99 -14.45
N GLU A 82 11.95 -9.86 -13.47
CA GLU A 82 11.06 -10.99 -13.18
C GLU A 82 9.79 -10.52 -12.46
N TRP A 83 9.91 -9.53 -11.59
CA TRP A 83 8.80 -8.87 -10.95
C TRP A 83 7.98 -8.03 -11.95
N GLU A 84 8.61 -7.29 -12.84
CA GLU A 84 7.98 -6.56 -13.94
C GLU A 84 7.14 -7.47 -14.83
N LYS A 85 7.65 -8.67 -15.18
CA LYS A 85 6.91 -9.67 -15.96
C LYS A 85 5.68 -10.22 -15.24
N GLN A 86 5.69 -10.23 -13.92
CA GLN A 86 4.57 -10.71 -13.09
C GLN A 86 3.57 -9.59 -12.75
N HIS A 87 3.99 -8.33 -12.80
CA HIS A 87 3.18 -7.18 -12.48
C HIS A 87 2.30 -6.79 -13.69
N LYS A 88 1.08 -7.32 -13.71
CA LYS A 88 0.16 -7.07 -14.83
C LYS A 88 -0.54 -5.72 -14.65
N PRO A 89 -0.81 -4.97 -15.72
CA PRO A 89 -1.63 -3.78 -15.61
C PRO A 89 -3.09 -4.13 -15.28
N VAL A 90 -3.81 -3.19 -14.68
CA VAL A 90 -5.20 -3.39 -14.22
C VAL A 90 -6.16 -2.56 -15.03
N LEU A 91 -7.19 -3.21 -15.58
CA LEU A 91 -8.30 -2.53 -16.24
C LEU A 91 -9.50 -2.45 -15.30
N VAL A 92 -9.93 -1.24 -14.98
CA VAL A 92 -11.21 -0.99 -14.32
C VAL A 92 -12.27 -0.76 -15.40
N VAL A 93 -13.37 -1.49 -15.27
CA VAL A 93 -14.49 -1.43 -16.22
C VAL A 93 -15.66 -0.72 -15.55
N ASP A 94 -16.24 0.26 -16.22
CA ASP A 94 -17.47 0.93 -15.83
C ASP A 94 -18.57 0.67 -16.85
N ASN A 95 -19.73 0.19 -16.38
CA ASN A 95 -20.87 -0.14 -17.25
C ASN A 95 -20.52 -0.97 -18.49
N GLY A 96 -19.59 -1.92 -18.33
CA GLY A 96 -19.11 -2.81 -19.39
C GLY A 96 -18.13 -2.17 -20.37
N LYS A 97 -17.69 -0.93 -20.14
CA LYS A 97 -16.70 -0.23 -20.97
C LYS A 97 -15.37 -0.06 -20.23
N PRO A 98 -14.23 -0.17 -20.94
CA PRO A 98 -12.93 0.18 -20.39
C PRO A 98 -12.93 1.64 -19.90
N ALA A 99 -12.67 1.85 -18.60
CA ALA A 99 -12.71 3.16 -17.99
C ALA A 99 -11.34 3.64 -17.52
N VAL A 100 -10.67 2.86 -16.66
CA VAL A 100 -9.36 3.23 -16.12
C VAL A 100 -8.36 2.11 -16.37
N TRP A 101 -7.21 2.47 -16.93
CA TRP A 101 -6.06 1.59 -17.11
C TRP A 101 -4.95 2.02 -16.17
N VAL A 102 -4.67 1.21 -15.17
CA VAL A 102 -3.55 1.44 -14.25
C VAL A 102 -2.41 0.54 -14.67
N ARG A 103 -1.28 1.14 -15.00
CA ARG A 103 -0.10 0.45 -15.52
C ARG A 103 1.19 0.94 -14.86
N ALA A 104 2.22 0.12 -14.92
CA ALA A 104 3.59 0.54 -14.64
C ALA A 104 4.23 1.21 -15.89
N PRO A 105 5.36 1.95 -15.72
CA PRO A 105 6.05 2.61 -16.84
C PRO A 105 6.46 1.69 -17.99
N PHE A 106 6.76 0.43 -17.67
CA PHE A 106 7.20 -0.58 -18.64
C PHE A 106 6.05 -1.31 -19.38
N HIS A 107 4.79 -1.01 -19.03
CA HIS A 107 3.64 -1.59 -19.74
C HIS A 107 3.22 -0.73 -20.94
N GLU A 108 2.61 -1.38 -21.92
CA GLU A 108 2.07 -0.70 -23.10
C GLU A 108 0.92 0.24 -22.75
N HIS A 109 0.82 1.31 -23.53
CA HIS A 109 -0.31 2.23 -23.49
C HIS A 109 -1.59 1.58 -24.00
N ARG A 110 -2.72 2.04 -23.47
CA ARG A 110 -4.03 1.56 -23.87
C ARG A 110 -4.95 2.68 -24.34
N PRO A 111 -5.05 2.96 -25.64
CA PRO A 111 -5.73 4.13 -26.15
C PRO A 111 -7.27 4.06 -26.13
N ASP A 112 -7.86 2.90 -25.82
CA ASP A 112 -9.31 2.67 -25.77
C ASP A 112 -9.94 2.91 -24.38
N VAL A 113 -9.17 3.45 -23.43
CA VAL A 113 -9.65 3.79 -22.08
C VAL A 113 -9.88 5.30 -21.95
N GLU A 114 -10.77 5.66 -21.03
CA GLU A 114 -11.02 7.07 -20.74
C GLU A 114 -9.89 7.71 -19.92
N TYR A 115 -9.33 6.96 -18.97
CA TYR A 115 -8.22 7.39 -18.11
C TYR A 115 -7.11 6.35 -18.08
N GLU A 116 -5.90 6.77 -18.33
CA GLU A 116 -4.69 5.95 -18.17
C GLU A 116 -3.83 6.54 -17.06
N ILE A 117 -3.49 5.74 -16.07
CA ILE A 117 -2.70 6.14 -14.90
C ILE A 117 -1.41 5.32 -14.87
N GLU A 118 -0.27 6.01 -14.90
CA GLU A 118 1.04 5.41 -14.75
C GLU A 118 1.46 5.43 -13.29
N ILE A 119 1.66 4.27 -12.68
CA ILE A 119 2.11 4.11 -11.30
C ILE A 119 3.46 3.40 -11.30
N GLU A 120 4.47 4.03 -10.69
CA GLU A 120 5.71 3.36 -10.37
C GLU A 120 5.46 2.39 -9.22
N PRO A 121 5.51 1.08 -9.45
CA PRO A 121 5.21 0.09 -8.44
C PRO A 121 6.39 -0.06 -7.49
N LYS A 122 6.37 0.70 -6.41
CA LYS A 122 7.29 0.61 -5.26
C LYS A 122 6.61 -0.15 -4.12
N MET A 123 7.22 -0.15 -2.94
CA MET A 123 6.69 -0.81 -1.73
C MET A 123 5.44 -0.11 -1.14
N SER A 124 4.77 0.77 -1.91
CA SER A 124 3.56 1.48 -1.48
C SER A 124 2.30 0.76 -1.95
N PHE A 125 1.25 0.76 -1.12
CA PHE A 125 -0.07 0.25 -1.48
C PHE A 125 -0.75 1.12 -2.53
N GLY A 126 -1.62 0.53 -3.37
CA GLY A 126 -2.43 1.30 -4.32
C GLY A 126 -2.09 1.11 -5.80
N THR A 127 -1.56 -0.06 -6.17
CA THR A 127 -1.29 -0.44 -7.59
C THR A 127 -2.52 -0.95 -8.35
N ALA A 128 -3.72 -0.78 -7.79
CA ALA A 128 -5.02 -1.23 -8.30
C ALA A 128 -5.27 -2.76 -8.31
N HIS A 129 -4.27 -3.60 -8.04
CA HIS A 129 -4.43 -5.07 -8.01
C HIS A 129 -5.31 -5.53 -6.85
N HIS A 130 -5.24 -4.83 -5.72
CA HIS A 130 -6.05 -5.19 -4.56
C HIS A 130 -7.52 -4.87 -4.82
N PRO A 131 -8.46 -5.79 -4.44
CA PRO A 131 -9.90 -5.59 -4.64
C PRO A 131 -10.42 -4.24 -4.13
N THR A 132 -9.91 -3.74 -3.01
CA THR A 132 -10.32 -2.46 -2.43
C THR A 132 -9.97 -1.28 -3.33
N THR A 133 -8.75 -1.21 -3.85
CA THR A 133 -8.33 -0.14 -4.77
C THR A 133 -9.13 -0.18 -6.07
N TYR A 134 -9.38 -1.39 -6.60
CA TYR A 134 -10.23 -1.57 -7.77
C TYR A 134 -11.65 -1.01 -7.54
N MET A 135 -12.30 -1.36 -6.42
CA MET A 135 -13.64 -0.88 -6.09
C MET A 135 -13.69 0.63 -5.90
N MET A 136 -12.65 1.21 -5.27
CA MET A 136 -12.55 2.66 -5.08
C MET A 136 -12.39 3.39 -6.43
N LEU A 137 -11.54 2.88 -7.33
CA LEU A 137 -11.43 3.41 -8.70
C LEU A 137 -12.76 3.33 -9.43
N SER A 138 -13.49 2.21 -9.32
CA SER A 138 -14.82 2.04 -9.90
C SER A 138 -15.83 3.06 -9.33
N TYR A 139 -15.83 3.36 -8.04
CA TYR A 139 -16.66 4.42 -7.50
C TYR A 139 -16.27 5.80 -8.06
N LEU A 140 -14.97 6.04 -8.16
CA LEU A 140 -14.50 7.32 -8.70
C LEU A 140 -14.82 7.50 -10.18
N THR A 141 -15.14 6.46 -10.97
CA THR A 141 -15.65 6.62 -12.33
C THR A 141 -17.13 7.02 -12.36
N GLU A 142 -17.90 6.64 -11.36
CA GLU A 142 -19.35 6.88 -11.29
C GLU A 142 -19.72 8.23 -10.67
N ILE A 143 -18.92 8.71 -9.69
CA ILE A 143 -19.22 9.94 -8.94
C ILE A 143 -18.89 11.19 -9.77
N PRO A 144 -19.77 12.20 -9.84
CA PRO A 144 -19.45 13.47 -10.47
C PRO A 144 -18.25 14.15 -9.79
N MET A 145 -17.18 14.43 -10.56
CA MET A 145 -15.90 14.89 -10.02
C MET A 145 -15.56 16.33 -10.41
N ASP A 146 -16.14 16.83 -11.49
CA ASP A 146 -15.81 18.15 -12.04
C ASP A 146 -16.06 19.27 -11.02
N GLY A 147 -15.04 20.08 -10.79
CA GLY A 147 -15.07 21.17 -9.84
C GLY A 147 -14.99 20.78 -8.35
N LYS A 148 -15.02 19.48 -8.04
CA LYS A 148 -15.04 18.97 -6.65
C LYS A 148 -13.70 19.16 -5.94
N ARG A 149 -13.75 19.29 -4.62
CA ARG A 149 -12.59 19.28 -3.72
C ARG A 149 -12.49 17.89 -3.08
N VAL A 150 -11.37 17.22 -3.26
CA VAL A 150 -11.17 15.81 -2.89
C VAL A 150 -10.04 15.68 -1.90
N LEU A 151 -10.25 14.88 -0.87
CA LEU A 151 -9.24 14.43 0.09
C LEU A 151 -9.04 12.92 -0.03
N ASP A 152 -7.79 12.48 -0.15
CA ASP A 152 -7.38 11.06 -0.15
C ASP A 152 -6.51 10.78 1.08
N MET A 153 -7.06 10.03 2.05
CA MET A 153 -6.43 9.69 3.32
C MET A 153 -5.83 8.28 3.28
N GLY A 154 -4.53 8.18 3.61
CA GLY A 154 -3.76 6.96 3.40
C GLY A 154 -3.57 6.72 1.91
N CYS A 155 -3.07 7.72 1.20
CA CYS A 155 -3.11 7.76 -0.26
C CYS A 155 -2.18 6.74 -0.95
N GLY A 156 -1.18 6.19 -0.25
CA GLY A 156 -0.23 5.24 -0.80
C GLY A 156 0.43 5.75 -2.09
N THR A 157 0.17 5.08 -3.21
CA THR A 157 0.65 5.51 -4.54
C THR A 157 -0.03 6.77 -5.09
N ALA A 158 -1.06 7.28 -4.41
CA ALA A 158 -1.97 8.34 -4.83
C ALA A 158 -2.81 8.01 -6.09
N VAL A 159 -2.99 6.75 -6.46
CA VAL A 159 -3.76 6.37 -7.65
C VAL A 159 -5.19 6.92 -7.65
N LEU A 160 -5.84 6.99 -6.47
CA LEU A 160 -7.20 7.52 -6.32
C LEU A 160 -7.22 9.05 -6.46
N ALA A 161 -6.28 9.74 -5.83
CA ALA A 161 -6.10 11.18 -5.96
C ALA A 161 -5.77 11.59 -7.41
N ILE A 162 -4.92 10.84 -8.10
CA ILE A 162 -4.58 11.07 -9.51
C ILE A 162 -5.82 10.95 -10.39
N LEU A 163 -6.63 9.87 -10.22
CA LEU A 163 -7.87 9.71 -10.97
C LEU A 163 -8.84 10.88 -10.70
N ALA A 164 -9.00 11.29 -9.44
CA ALA A 164 -9.83 12.43 -9.10
C ALA A 164 -9.39 13.70 -9.83
N LYS A 165 -8.09 13.97 -9.90
CA LYS A 165 -7.55 15.12 -10.62
C LYS A 165 -7.75 15.02 -12.13
N MET A 166 -7.51 13.85 -12.73
CA MET A 166 -7.78 13.61 -14.16
C MET A 166 -9.26 13.82 -14.51
N ARG A 167 -10.17 13.52 -13.56
CA ARG A 167 -11.61 13.76 -13.68
C ARG A 167 -12.03 15.19 -13.32
N ARG A 168 -11.07 16.14 -13.35
CA ARG A 168 -11.25 17.58 -13.21
C ARG A 168 -11.70 18.04 -11.83
N ALA A 169 -11.32 17.32 -10.77
CA ALA A 169 -11.41 17.87 -9.42
C ALA A 169 -10.65 19.20 -9.35
N SER A 170 -11.28 20.23 -8.79
CA SER A 170 -10.69 21.57 -8.69
C SER A 170 -9.49 21.59 -7.75
N TYR A 171 -9.58 20.86 -6.65
CA TYR A 171 -8.53 20.71 -5.65
C TYR A 171 -8.46 19.26 -5.16
N VAL A 172 -7.26 18.71 -5.10
CA VAL A 172 -7.02 17.37 -4.55
C VAL A 172 -5.90 17.45 -3.53
N GLU A 173 -6.16 16.96 -2.33
CA GLU A 173 -5.18 16.79 -1.27
C GLU A 173 -5.05 15.29 -0.95
N ALA A 174 -3.82 14.81 -0.89
CA ALA A 174 -3.47 13.43 -0.58
C ALA A 174 -2.58 13.40 0.65
N ILE A 175 -2.91 12.59 1.65
CA ILE A 175 -2.20 12.52 2.92
C ILE A 175 -1.82 11.08 3.20
N ASP A 176 -0.56 10.85 3.55
CA ASP A 176 -0.10 9.56 4.06
C ASP A 176 0.82 9.77 5.27
N ILE A 177 0.81 8.83 6.21
CA ILE A 177 1.68 8.88 7.39
C ILE A 177 3.09 8.41 7.06
N ASP A 178 3.24 7.58 6.03
CA ASP A 178 4.49 6.97 5.62
C ASP A 178 5.25 7.89 4.64
N GLU A 179 6.50 8.18 4.96
CA GLU A 179 7.37 9.01 4.11
C GLU A 179 7.67 8.35 2.74
N TRP A 180 7.75 7.02 2.68
CA TRP A 180 7.93 6.30 1.42
C TRP A 180 6.70 6.43 0.52
N ALA A 181 5.50 6.30 1.11
CA ALA A 181 4.24 6.51 0.41
C ALA A 181 4.12 7.96 -0.08
N TYR A 182 4.46 8.94 0.76
CA TYR A 182 4.50 10.35 0.37
C TYR A 182 5.40 10.58 -0.85
N ASN A 183 6.65 10.10 -0.81
CA ASN A 183 7.61 10.28 -1.90
C ASN A 183 7.11 9.60 -3.19
N ASN A 184 6.54 8.40 -3.08
CA ASN A 184 5.98 7.68 -4.21
C ASN A 184 4.74 8.39 -4.78
N ALA A 185 3.85 8.94 -3.93
CA ALA A 185 2.69 9.72 -4.34
C ALA A 185 3.09 10.98 -5.13
N VAL A 186 4.10 11.71 -4.65
CA VAL A 186 4.63 12.90 -5.34
C VAL A 186 5.17 12.54 -6.72
N GLU A 187 5.98 11.47 -6.81
CA GLU A 187 6.53 11.01 -8.08
C GLU A 187 5.43 10.57 -9.06
N ASN A 188 4.46 9.77 -8.60
CA ASN A 188 3.36 9.32 -9.44
C ASN A 188 2.46 10.49 -9.89
N ALA A 189 2.21 11.48 -9.02
CA ALA A 189 1.48 12.69 -9.40
C ALA A 189 2.20 13.43 -10.54
N GLN A 190 3.52 13.60 -10.44
CA GLN A 190 4.33 14.23 -11.47
C GLN A 190 4.31 13.46 -12.79
N ARG A 191 4.45 12.12 -12.75
CA ARG A 191 4.39 11.25 -13.94
C ARG A 191 3.08 11.41 -14.72
N ASN A 192 1.99 11.59 -14.00
CA ASN A 192 0.65 11.74 -14.59
C ASN A 192 0.25 13.19 -14.85
N GLY A 193 1.13 14.17 -14.62
CA GLY A 193 0.80 15.60 -14.77
C GLY A 193 -0.35 16.04 -13.84
N ALA A 194 -0.58 15.32 -12.75
CA ALA A 194 -1.67 15.58 -11.81
C ALA A 194 -1.21 16.59 -10.75
N ASP A 195 -1.78 17.81 -10.80
CA ASP A 195 -1.54 18.85 -9.80
C ASP A 195 -2.34 18.54 -8.53
N ILE A 196 -1.72 17.79 -7.61
CA ILE A 196 -2.26 17.41 -6.29
C ILE A 196 -1.34 17.88 -5.17
N THR A 197 -1.94 18.24 -4.04
CA THR A 197 -1.19 18.60 -2.83
C THR A 197 -0.94 17.35 -1.99
N VAL A 198 0.30 16.88 -1.94
CA VAL A 198 0.67 15.71 -1.11
C VAL A 198 1.24 16.18 0.22
N ARG A 199 0.85 15.53 1.35
CA ARG A 199 1.34 15.84 2.69
C ARG A 199 1.68 14.57 3.48
N ILE A 200 2.66 14.69 4.36
CA ILE A 200 2.92 13.67 5.40
C ILE A 200 2.06 13.99 6.61
N GLY A 201 1.34 12.99 7.14
CA GLY A 201 0.55 13.13 8.36
C GLY A 201 -0.60 12.14 8.47
N ASN A 202 -1.44 12.36 9.46
CA ASN A 202 -2.61 11.56 9.77
C ASN A 202 -3.86 12.46 9.91
N ALA A 203 -4.97 11.91 10.42
CA ALA A 203 -6.22 12.64 10.59
C ALA A 203 -6.15 13.81 11.59
N ASP A 204 -5.09 13.92 12.40
CA ASP A 204 -4.90 15.09 13.28
C ASP A 204 -4.72 16.37 12.50
N LEU A 205 -4.15 16.29 11.29
CA LEU A 205 -4.09 17.44 10.37
C LEU A 205 -5.48 18.00 10.03
N LEU A 206 -6.51 17.15 10.04
CA LEU A 206 -7.89 17.54 9.79
C LEU A 206 -8.53 18.16 11.04
N ARG A 207 -8.30 17.56 12.22
CA ARG A 207 -8.82 18.02 13.52
C ARG A 207 -8.31 19.42 13.89
N HIS A 208 -7.08 19.75 13.47
CA HIS A 208 -6.44 21.02 13.75
C HIS A 208 -6.62 22.09 12.68
N ARG A 209 -7.43 21.84 11.65
CA ARG A 209 -7.80 22.86 10.66
C ARG A 209 -8.68 23.94 11.28
N THR A 210 -8.06 24.93 11.91
CA THR A 210 -8.77 26.07 12.48
C THR A 210 -9.17 27.09 11.40
N GLY A 211 -10.42 27.53 11.40
CA GLY A 211 -10.88 28.67 10.59
C GLY A 211 -11.36 28.34 9.17
N THR A 212 -11.32 27.11 8.72
CA THR A 212 -11.92 26.71 7.44
C THR A 212 -13.18 25.89 7.71
N PRO A 213 -14.36 26.33 7.25
CA PRO A 213 -15.54 25.46 7.22
C PRO A 213 -15.24 24.26 6.33
N LYS A 214 -16.04 23.20 6.48
CA LYS A 214 -15.99 21.97 5.69
C LYS A 214 -15.32 22.19 4.33
N ALA A 215 -14.26 21.41 4.07
CA ALA A 215 -13.31 21.79 3.01
C ALA A 215 -13.36 20.86 1.79
N PHE A 216 -14.06 19.69 1.89
CA PHE A 216 -14.04 18.68 0.84
C PHE A 216 -15.44 18.17 0.50
N ASP A 217 -15.73 18.15 -0.79
CA ASP A 217 -16.93 17.51 -1.33
C ASP A 217 -16.84 15.97 -1.24
N ILE A 218 -15.63 15.44 -1.38
CA ILE A 218 -15.38 14.00 -1.38
C ILE A 218 -14.17 13.71 -0.47
N VAL A 219 -14.37 12.81 0.48
CA VAL A 219 -13.30 12.23 1.31
C VAL A 219 -13.17 10.75 0.98
N ILE A 220 -11.96 10.34 0.67
CA ILE A 220 -11.58 8.96 0.31
C ILE A 220 -10.68 8.42 1.41
N ALA A 221 -10.93 7.19 1.90
CA ALA A 221 -10.02 6.51 2.80
C ALA A 221 -10.05 4.99 2.51
N ASN A 222 -8.95 4.48 1.95
CA ASN A 222 -8.76 3.06 1.65
C ASN A 222 -7.69 2.50 2.60
N ILE A 223 -8.05 2.39 3.89
CA ILE A 223 -7.16 2.00 4.98
C ILE A 223 -7.87 1.02 5.92
N ASN A 224 -7.14 0.46 6.90
CA ASN A 224 -7.71 -0.57 7.75
C ASN A 224 -8.90 -0.07 8.62
N ARG A 225 -9.80 -1.00 8.95
CA ARG A 225 -11.03 -0.77 9.71
C ARG A 225 -10.84 0.03 11.01
N ASN A 226 -9.81 -0.30 11.79
CA ASN A 226 -9.63 0.29 13.11
C ASN A 226 -9.28 1.78 13.03
N ILE A 227 -8.46 2.16 12.05
CA ILE A 227 -8.13 3.56 11.77
C ILE A 227 -9.39 4.29 11.26
N LEU A 228 -10.16 3.68 10.34
CA LEU A 228 -11.40 4.28 9.84
C LEU A 228 -12.40 4.57 10.96
N LEU A 229 -12.58 3.65 11.91
CA LEU A 229 -13.44 3.85 13.07
C LEU A 229 -12.93 4.96 14.01
N HIS A 230 -11.62 5.02 14.21
CA HIS A 230 -10.96 6.02 15.06
C HIS A 230 -11.05 7.43 14.47
N ASP A 231 -10.86 7.55 13.14
CA ASP A 231 -10.72 8.84 12.46
C ASP A 231 -12.02 9.37 11.82
N MET A 232 -13.14 8.68 12.04
CA MET A 232 -14.43 9.04 11.44
C MET A 232 -14.88 10.47 11.80
N ASP A 233 -14.60 10.94 13.03
CA ASP A 233 -14.86 12.30 13.48
C ASP A 233 -14.10 13.33 12.65
N ALA A 234 -12.83 13.05 12.35
CA ALA A 234 -11.99 13.94 11.55
C ALA A 234 -12.49 14.04 10.11
N TYR A 235 -12.87 12.91 9.49
CA TYR A 235 -13.46 12.92 8.15
C TYR A 235 -14.78 13.69 8.11
N ALA A 236 -15.65 13.45 9.09
CA ALA A 236 -16.91 14.15 9.22
C ALA A 236 -16.76 15.66 9.43
N SER A 237 -15.70 16.08 10.12
CA SER A 237 -15.45 17.50 10.40
C SER A 237 -15.14 18.34 9.14
N VAL A 238 -14.48 17.72 8.15
CA VAL A 238 -14.05 18.37 6.91
C VAL A 238 -14.96 18.09 5.72
N LEU A 239 -15.90 17.15 5.83
CA LEU A 239 -16.81 16.79 4.77
C LEU A 239 -17.93 17.83 4.62
N GLU A 240 -18.17 18.33 3.42
CA GLU A 240 -19.24 19.26 3.10
C GLU A 240 -20.65 18.69 3.39
N ASN A 241 -21.63 19.59 3.50
CA ASN A 241 -23.03 19.19 3.42
C ASN A 241 -23.26 18.63 2.01
N GLU A 242 -23.98 17.51 1.89
CA GLU A 242 -24.11 16.76 0.63
C GLU A 242 -22.79 16.17 0.12
N GLY A 243 -21.75 16.11 0.97
CA GLY A 243 -20.46 15.50 0.65
C GLY A 243 -20.52 13.98 0.66
N ILE A 244 -19.58 13.36 -0.05
CA ILE A 244 -19.43 11.90 -0.18
C ILE A 244 -18.21 11.43 0.60
N LEU A 245 -18.40 10.40 1.43
CA LEU A 245 -17.34 9.67 2.12
C LEU A 245 -17.22 8.27 1.51
N LEU A 246 -16.06 7.98 0.90
CA LEU A 246 -15.73 6.66 0.34
C LEU A 246 -14.77 5.93 1.27
N LEU A 247 -15.18 4.77 1.78
CA LEU A 247 -14.39 3.95 2.68
C LEU A 247 -14.14 2.57 2.10
N SER A 248 -12.90 2.07 2.22
CA SER A 248 -12.52 0.69 1.91
C SER A 248 -11.27 0.28 2.71
N GLY A 249 -10.75 -0.95 2.50
CA GLY A 249 -9.64 -1.50 3.27
C GLY A 249 -10.10 -2.41 4.42
N PHE A 250 -11.31 -2.94 4.32
CA PHE A 250 -11.93 -3.82 5.31
C PHE A 250 -12.77 -4.90 4.64
N TYR A 251 -13.11 -5.94 5.40
CA TYR A 251 -13.95 -7.03 4.94
C TYR A 251 -15.44 -6.67 5.01
N GLU A 252 -16.26 -7.33 4.21
CA GLU A 252 -17.70 -7.12 4.17
C GLU A 252 -18.36 -7.26 5.57
N SER A 253 -17.86 -8.17 6.41
CA SER A 253 -18.30 -8.36 7.79
C SER A 253 -18.15 -7.11 8.68
N ASP A 254 -17.23 -6.22 8.34
CA ASP A 254 -16.92 -5.01 9.12
C ASP A 254 -17.81 -3.81 8.74
N SER A 255 -18.51 -3.90 7.61
CA SER A 255 -19.31 -2.82 7.03
C SER A 255 -20.33 -2.22 8.00
N THR A 256 -21.02 -3.08 8.75
CA THR A 256 -22.05 -2.66 9.71
C THR A 256 -21.49 -1.72 10.78
N ALA A 257 -20.31 -2.02 11.33
CA ALA A 257 -19.70 -1.19 12.37
C ALA A 257 -19.31 0.20 11.83
N LEU A 258 -18.77 0.26 10.60
CA LEU A 258 -18.39 1.52 9.95
C LEU A 258 -19.60 2.37 9.59
N ILE A 259 -20.70 1.75 9.09
CA ILE A 259 -21.95 2.45 8.80
C ILE A 259 -22.58 3.01 10.09
N GLN A 260 -22.58 2.23 11.17
CA GLN A 260 -23.10 2.70 12.47
C GLN A 260 -22.27 3.88 12.98
N LYS A 261 -20.93 3.81 12.88
CA LYS A 261 -20.05 4.90 13.28
C LYS A 261 -20.28 6.17 12.45
N ALA A 262 -20.43 6.05 11.14
CA ALA A 262 -20.70 7.19 10.26
C ALA A 262 -22.04 7.89 10.58
N LYS A 263 -23.06 7.11 10.94
CA LYS A 263 -24.38 7.64 11.35
C LYS A 263 -24.34 8.52 12.58
N GLU A 264 -23.40 8.31 13.51
CA GLU A 264 -23.19 9.20 14.66
C GLU A 264 -22.90 10.65 14.24
N PHE A 265 -22.39 10.85 13.02
CA PHE A 265 -22.05 12.13 12.42
C PHE A 265 -23.03 12.60 11.33
N GLY A 266 -24.19 11.92 11.21
CA GLY A 266 -25.20 12.23 10.20
C GLY A 266 -24.83 11.81 8.78
N ILE A 267 -23.87 10.88 8.63
CA ILE A 267 -23.44 10.36 7.34
C ILE A 267 -24.08 8.99 7.11
N ASN A 268 -24.81 8.83 6.02
CA ASN A 268 -25.67 7.68 5.76
C ASN A 268 -25.19 6.86 4.57
N PRO A 269 -25.44 5.52 4.52
CA PRO A 269 -25.03 4.70 3.40
C PRO A 269 -25.83 5.05 2.13
N ILE A 270 -25.11 5.18 1.01
CA ILE A 270 -25.66 5.37 -0.34
C ILE A 270 -25.51 4.07 -1.14
N GLY A 271 -24.34 3.44 -1.08
CA GLY A 271 -24.04 2.24 -1.84
C GLY A 271 -22.92 1.41 -1.23
N MET A 272 -22.83 0.17 -1.66
CA MET A 272 -21.79 -0.77 -1.25
C MET A 272 -21.36 -1.64 -2.43
N LYS A 273 -20.06 -1.85 -2.58
CA LYS A 273 -19.46 -2.81 -3.52
C LYS A 273 -18.70 -3.85 -2.73
N SER A 274 -18.75 -5.10 -3.19
CA SER A 274 -18.00 -6.21 -2.63
C SER A 274 -17.22 -6.94 -3.73
N ARG A 275 -15.98 -7.31 -3.42
CA ARG A 275 -15.14 -8.10 -4.31
C ARG A 275 -14.18 -8.95 -3.48
N GLU A 276 -14.19 -10.28 -3.72
CA GLU A 276 -13.27 -11.22 -3.06
C GLU A 276 -13.29 -11.12 -1.51
N GLY A 277 -14.48 -10.89 -0.92
CA GLY A 277 -14.67 -10.73 0.53
C GLY A 277 -14.33 -9.33 1.07
N TRP A 278 -13.69 -8.47 0.28
CA TRP A 278 -13.46 -7.07 0.62
C TRP A 278 -14.65 -6.19 0.29
N CYS A 279 -14.76 -5.06 0.96
CA CYS A 279 -15.88 -4.14 0.82
C CYS A 279 -15.41 -2.71 0.59
N ALA A 280 -16.18 -1.97 -0.21
CA ALA A 280 -16.09 -0.52 -0.33
C ALA A 280 -17.49 0.08 -0.14
N ILE A 281 -17.59 1.14 0.66
CA ILE A 281 -18.87 1.78 1.02
C ILE A 281 -18.84 3.23 0.55
N GLN A 282 -19.90 3.63 -0.13
CA GLN A 282 -20.20 5.03 -0.41
C GLN A 282 -21.22 5.53 0.64
N LEU A 283 -20.87 6.59 1.33
CA LEU A 283 -21.68 7.24 2.34
C LEU A 283 -21.90 8.70 1.93
N GLY A 284 -23.04 9.29 2.36
CA GLY A 284 -23.37 10.69 2.08
C GLY A 284 -23.96 11.39 3.30
N ARG A 285 -23.73 12.69 3.34
CA ARG A 285 -24.22 13.55 4.41
C ARG A 285 -25.55 14.18 4.06
#